data_30b6d832463787ed184eaf907880c0b9
#
_entry.id   30b6d832463787ed184eaf907880c0b9
#
_cell.length_a   1.000
_cell.length_b   1.000
_cell.length_c   1.000
_cell.angle_alpha   90.00
_cell.angle_beta   90.00
_cell.angle_gamma   90.00
#
_symmetry.space_group_name_H-M   'P 1'
#
loop_
_entity.id
_entity.type
_entity.pdbx_description
1 polymer ?
#
loop_
_entity_poly.entity_id
_entity_poly.type
_entity_poly.pdbx_seq_one_letter_code
_entity_poly.pdbx_strand_id
1 'polypeptide(L)'
;MTTPSILLKDGSECPEGILDAFITSASCLHDFKIRGNSREKAIYIVKPKMHGPEECSFTDLIFKNVEKVLKLKNNQILCGIMDEERRTSLNLKECIRALKKRVFFINTGFLDRTGDEIHTSMEYGPVSYTHLTLPTTVS
;
A
#
# COMPACT_ATOMS: atom_id res chain seq x y z
N MET A 1 -8.38 -2.40 19.55
CA MET A 1 -9.51 -2.31 18.58
C MET A 1 -9.59 -0.86 18.14
N THR A 2 -9.50 -0.60 16.86
CA THR A 2 -9.74 0.73 16.31
C THR A 2 -11.26 0.93 16.20
N THR A 3 -11.77 2.03 16.72
CA THR A 3 -13.17 2.40 16.55
C THR A 3 -13.39 2.78 15.08
N PRO A 4 -14.44 2.29 14.41
CA PRO A 4 -14.72 2.68 13.04
C PRO A 4 -15.01 4.18 12.98
N SER A 5 -14.33 4.87 12.07
CA SER A 5 -14.47 6.33 11.95
C SER A 5 -15.73 6.73 11.19
N ILE A 6 -16.24 5.84 10.35
CA ILE A 6 -17.36 6.13 9.44
C ILE A 6 -18.34 4.96 9.44
N LEU A 7 -19.61 5.29 9.65
CA LEU A 7 -20.71 4.34 9.60
C LEU A 7 -21.61 4.64 8.39
N LEU A 8 -22.11 3.60 7.77
CA LEU A 8 -23.12 3.70 6.73
C LEU A 8 -24.52 3.94 7.36
N LYS A 9 -25.51 4.27 6.56
CA LYS A 9 -26.87 4.57 7.04
C LYS A 9 -27.53 3.40 7.76
N ASP A 10 -27.13 2.18 7.44
CA ASP A 10 -27.62 0.96 8.09
C ASP A 10 -26.86 0.57 9.37
N GLY A 11 -25.91 1.41 9.79
CA GLY A 11 -25.07 1.19 10.95
C GLY A 11 -23.86 0.27 10.71
N SER A 12 -23.67 -0.23 9.50
CA SER A 12 -22.47 -1.00 9.14
C SER A 12 -21.24 -0.09 9.01
N GLU A 13 -20.06 -0.67 9.20
CA GLU A 13 -18.80 0.06 9.06
C GLU A 13 -18.48 0.31 7.60
N CYS A 14 -18.08 1.53 7.27
CA CYS A 14 -17.51 1.85 5.96
C CYS A 14 -16.03 1.49 5.93
N PRO A 15 -15.58 0.63 5.02
CA PRO A 15 -14.17 0.32 4.86
C PRO A 15 -13.40 1.58 4.42
N GLU A 16 -12.61 2.16 5.34
CA GLU A 16 -11.89 3.43 5.12
C GLU A 16 -11.01 3.39 3.87
N GLY A 17 -10.29 2.29 3.63
CA GLY A 17 -9.43 2.18 2.45
C GLY A 17 -10.18 2.24 1.11
N ILE A 18 -11.44 1.81 1.06
CA ILE A 18 -12.28 1.96 -0.12
C ILE A 18 -12.75 3.40 -0.27
N LEU A 19 -13.22 4.00 0.82
CA LEU A 19 -13.66 5.39 0.83
C LEU A 19 -12.52 6.34 0.45
N ASP A 20 -11.34 6.15 1.01
CA ASP A 20 -10.16 6.95 0.72
C ASP A 20 -9.76 6.86 -0.75
N ALA A 21 -9.83 5.68 -1.35
CA ALA A 21 -9.56 5.52 -2.78
C ALA A 21 -10.54 6.33 -3.63
N PHE A 22 -11.83 6.35 -3.28
CA PHE A 22 -12.84 7.16 -3.98
C PHE A 22 -12.64 8.65 -3.78
N ILE A 23 -12.47 9.12 -2.55
CA ILE A 23 -12.34 10.55 -2.22
C ILE A 23 -11.07 11.12 -2.85
N THR A 24 -9.94 10.43 -2.70
CA THR A 24 -8.66 10.85 -3.28
C THR A 24 -8.76 10.93 -4.80
N SER A 25 -9.34 9.93 -5.44
CA SER A 25 -9.48 9.90 -6.89
C SER A 25 -10.46 10.97 -7.40
N ALA A 26 -11.57 11.19 -6.70
CA ALA A 26 -12.53 12.23 -7.04
C ALA A 26 -11.91 13.64 -6.92
N SER A 27 -11.10 13.86 -5.89
CA SER A 27 -10.38 15.13 -5.70
C SER A 27 -9.38 15.39 -6.84
N CYS A 28 -8.70 14.36 -7.32
CA CYS A 28 -7.78 14.46 -8.45
C CYS A 28 -8.47 14.82 -9.77
N LEU A 29 -9.76 14.50 -9.93
CA LEU A 29 -10.52 14.92 -11.13
C LEU A 29 -10.58 16.44 -11.28
N HIS A 30 -10.61 17.18 -10.17
CA HIS A 30 -10.55 18.63 -10.19
C HIS A 30 -9.19 19.12 -10.68
N ASP A 31 -8.11 18.54 -10.16
CA ASP A 31 -6.73 18.85 -10.57
C ASP A 31 -6.51 18.58 -12.07
N PHE A 32 -7.09 17.54 -12.63
CA PHE A 32 -6.98 17.20 -14.05
C PHE A 32 -7.61 18.26 -14.97
N LYS A 33 -8.64 18.95 -14.52
CA LYS A 33 -9.27 20.03 -15.28
C LYS A 33 -8.38 21.25 -15.38
N ILE A 34 -7.74 21.61 -14.29
CA ILE A 34 -6.88 22.80 -14.22
C ILE A 34 -5.42 22.52 -14.61
N ARG A 35 -5.07 21.25 -14.87
CA ARG A 35 -3.69 20.80 -15.14
C ARG A 35 -2.70 21.26 -14.06
N GLY A 36 -3.09 21.11 -12.79
CA GLY A 36 -2.31 21.54 -11.64
C GLY A 36 -1.10 20.63 -11.40
N ASN A 37 -1.24 19.68 -10.47
CA ASN A 37 -0.11 18.85 -10.02
C ASN A 37 0.15 17.64 -10.92
N SER A 38 -0.87 17.02 -11.49
CA SER A 38 -0.72 15.83 -12.32
C SER A 38 -0.73 16.17 -13.82
N ARG A 39 0.46 16.28 -14.42
CA ARG A 39 0.62 16.57 -15.85
C ARG A 39 0.13 15.43 -16.74
N GLU A 40 0.37 14.18 -16.32
CA GLU A 40 -0.01 12.96 -17.04
C GLU A 40 -1.43 12.50 -16.73
N LYS A 41 -2.15 13.22 -15.88
CA LYS A 41 -3.49 12.86 -15.39
C LYS A 41 -3.52 11.47 -14.75
N ALA A 42 -2.42 11.06 -14.11
CA ALA A 42 -2.34 9.84 -13.33
C ALA A 42 -2.58 10.16 -11.84
N ILE A 43 -3.16 9.19 -11.14
CA ILE A 43 -3.38 9.27 -9.69
C ILE A 43 -2.39 8.31 -9.04
N TYR A 44 -1.61 8.81 -8.10
CA TYR A 44 -0.56 8.05 -7.42
C TYR A 44 -1.00 7.77 -5.99
N ILE A 45 -1.30 6.50 -5.68
CA ILE A 45 -1.73 6.07 -4.35
C ILE A 45 -0.71 5.09 -3.79
N VAL A 46 -0.23 5.35 -2.58
CA VAL A 46 0.56 4.40 -1.82
C VAL A 46 -0.38 3.61 -0.92
N LYS A 47 -0.42 2.30 -1.10
CA LYS A 47 -1.26 1.43 -0.28
C LYS A 47 -0.40 0.76 0.80
N PRO A 48 -0.52 1.18 2.07
CA PRO A 48 0.24 0.60 3.16
C PRO A 48 -0.33 -0.76 3.60
N LYS A 49 0.49 -1.52 4.31
CA LYS A 49 0.11 -2.72 5.08
C LYS A 49 -0.67 -3.77 4.30
N MET A 50 -0.28 -4.00 3.05
CA MET A 50 -0.78 -5.13 2.27
C MET A 50 -0.06 -6.42 2.71
N HIS A 51 -0.83 -7.45 3.01
CA HIS A 51 -0.33 -8.75 3.43
C HIS A 51 -0.38 -9.78 2.30
N GLY A 52 0.53 -9.64 1.35
CA GLY A 52 0.72 -10.63 0.30
C GLY A 52 -0.06 -10.36 -1.01
N PRO A 53 0.06 -11.28 -1.97
CA PRO A 53 -0.46 -11.10 -3.33
C PRO A 53 -1.98 -11.01 -3.42
N GLU A 54 -2.70 -11.66 -2.52
CA GLU A 54 -4.16 -11.65 -2.50
C GLU A 54 -4.69 -10.26 -2.18
N GLU A 55 -4.11 -9.59 -1.18
CA GLU A 55 -4.48 -8.22 -0.85
C GLU A 55 -4.06 -7.23 -1.93
N CYS A 56 -2.94 -7.48 -2.61
CA CYS A 56 -2.55 -6.71 -3.80
C CYS A 56 -3.56 -6.87 -4.93
N SER A 57 -4.05 -8.08 -5.17
CA SER A 57 -5.09 -8.34 -6.17
C SER A 57 -6.42 -7.67 -5.81
N PHE A 58 -6.77 -7.69 -4.53
CA PHE A 58 -7.95 -6.99 -4.03
C PHE A 58 -7.83 -5.47 -4.20
N THR A 59 -6.65 -4.93 -3.97
CA THR A 59 -6.37 -3.50 -4.21
C THR A 59 -6.55 -3.14 -5.70
N ASP A 60 -6.08 -3.98 -6.62
CA ASP A 60 -6.32 -3.78 -8.06
C ASP A 60 -7.82 -3.77 -8.39
N LEU A 61 -8.58 -4.67 -7.77
CA LEU A 61 -10.03 -4.72 -7.93
C LEU A 61 -10.72 -3.44 -7.42
N ILE A 62 -10.31 -2.93 -6.26
CA ILE A 62 -10.82 -1.65 -5.73
C ILE A 62 -10.55 -0.53 -6.74
N PHE A 63 -9.31 -0.40 -7.22
CA PHE A 63 -8.94 0.66 -8.15
C PHE A 63 -9.68 0.56 -9.49
N LYS A 64 -9.90 -0.65 -10.01
CA LYS A 64 -10.74 -0.86 -11.19
C LYS A 64 -12.17 -0.38 -10.99
N ASN A 65 -12.76 -0.63 -9.83
CA ASN A 65 -14.10 -0.17 -9.52
C ASN A 65 -14.17 1.36 -9.38
N VAL A 66 -13.18 1.97 -8.70
CA VAL A 66 -13.07 3.43 -8.60
C VAL A 66 -12.96 4.06 -9.99
N GLU A 67 -12.07 3.53 -10.84
CA GLU A 67 -11.90 4.00 -12.23
C GLU A 67 -13.20 3.91 -13.02
N LYS A 68 -13.93 2.81 -12.88
CA LYS A 68 -15.24 2.62 -13.55
C LYS A 68 -16.27 3.64 -13.10
N VAL A 69 -16.43 3.82 -11.79
CA VAL A 69 -17.42 4.76 -11.22
C VAL A 69 -17.11 6.21 -11.57
N LEU A 70 -15.84 6.60 -11.48
CA LEU A 70 -15.39 7.97 -11.78
C LEU A 70 -15.12 8.21 -13.28
N LYS A 71 -15.36 7.23 -14.14
CA LYS A 71 -15.11 7.29 -15.59
C LYS A 71 -13.65 7.65 -15.93
N LEU A 72 -12.73 7.14 -15.16
CA LEU A 72 -11.30 7.24 -15.40
C LEU A 72 -10.87 6.21 -16.46
N LYS A 73 -9.69 6.41 -17.04
CA LYS A 73 -9.08 5.41 -17.92
C LYS A 73 -8.59 4.20 -17.13
N ASN A 74 -8.56 3.03 -17.76
CA ASN A 74 -8.00 1.84 -17.14
C ASN A 74 -6.54 2.05 -16.74
N ASN A 75 -6.21 1.66 -15.52
CA ASN A 75 -4.89 1.82 -14.90
C ASN A 75 -4.41 3.28 -14.79
N GLN A 76 -5.33 4.22 -14.67
CA GLN A 76 -5.03 5.62 -14.40
C GLN A 76 -4.65 5.85 -12.93
N ILE A 77 -5.11 4.97 -12.03
CA ILE A 77 -4.67 4.92 -10.64
C ILE A 77 -3.44 4.02 -10.56
N LEU A 78 -2.30 4.60 -10.21
CA LEU A 78 -1.05 3.91 -9.99
C LEU A 78 -0.85 3.62 -8.51
N CYS A 79 -0.16 2.53 -8.20
CA CYS A 79 0.01 2.02 -6.85
C CYS A 79 1.48 1.93 -6.45
N GLY A 80 1.83 2.55 -5.32
CA GLY A 80 3.08 2.26 -4.63
C GLY A 80 2.89 1.07 -3.69
N ILE A 81 3.76 0.08 -3.76
CA ILE A 81 3.77 -1.07 -2.87
C ILE A 81 4.68 -0.78 -1.68
N MET A 82 4.12 -0.89 -0.46
CA MET A 82 4.91 -0.86 0.75
C MET A 82 5.35 -2.28 1.10
N ASP A 83 6.63 -2.54 0.98
CA ASP A 83 7.26 -3.79 1.43
C ASP A 83 7.57 -3.67 2.92
N GLU A 84 6.55 -3.82 3.75
CA GLU A 84 6.60 -3.59 5.18
C GLU A 84 5.97 -4.71 6.01
N GLU A 85 5.30 -5.66 5.36
CA GLU A 85 4.73 -6.83 6.00
C GLU A 85 5.45 -8.08 5.54
N ARG A 86 5.74 -9.01 6.45
CA ARG A 86 6.50 -10.24 6.16
C ARG A 86 5.92 -11.02 4.98
N ARG A 87 4.62 -11.18 4.94
CA ARG A 87 3.94 -11.91 3.87
C ARG A 87 4.13 -11.26 2.50
N THR A 88 4.19 -9.95 2.45
CA THR A 88 4.49 -9.21 1.22
C THR A 88 5.97 -9.34 0.86
N SER A 89 6.89 -9.18 1.82
CA SER A 89 8.33 -9.31 1.57
C SER A 89 8.71 -10.67 1.01
N LEU A 90 8.16 -11.74 1.56
CA LEU A 90 8.42 -13.12 1.09
C LEU A 90 7.80 -13.42 -0.28
N ASN A 91 6.81 -12.67 -0.70
CA ASN A 91 6.07 -12.85 -1.94
C ASN A 91 6.10 -11.59 -2.82
N LEU A 92 7.10 -10.75 -2.69
CA LEU A 92 7.15 -9.43 -3.33
C LEU A 92 6.98 -9.50 -4.85
N LYS A 93 7.60 -10.49 -5.49
CA LYS A 93 7.47 -10.71 -6.94
C LYS A 93 6.03 -10.98 -7.37
N GLU A 94 5.29 -11.74 -6.59
CA GLU A 94 3.87 -12.04 -6.84
C GLU A 94 2.98 -10.82 -6.55
N CYS A 95 3.31 -10.04 -5.52
CA CYS A 95 2.65 -8.77 -5.23
C CYS A 95 2.81 -7.79 -6.40
N ILE A 96 4.02 -7.66 -6.93
CA ILE A 96 4.30 -6.84 -8.11
C ILE A 96 3.52 -7.37 -9.32
N ARG A 97 3.47 -8.69 -9.51
CA ARG A 97 2.73 -9.31 -10.61
C ARG A 97 1.23 -9.03 -10.54
N ALA A 98 0.64 -9.07 -9.33
CA ALA A 98 -0.76 -8.75 -9.11
C ALA A 98 -1.12 -7.30 -9.49
N LEU A 99 -0.19 -6.37 -9.29
CA LEU A 99 -0.36 -4.94 -9.57
C LEU A 99 0.46 -4.44 -10.77
N LYS A 100 1.01 -5.32 -11.61
CA LYS A 100 2.05 -5.00 -12.61
C LYS A 100 1.75 -3.82 -13.53
N LYS A 101 0.48 -3.56 -13.81
CA LYS A 101 0.05 -2.43 -14.67
C LYS A 101 -0.07 -1.12 -13.91
N ARG A 102 0.04 -1.15 -12.58
CA ARG A 102 -0.17 -0.01 -11.70
C ARG A 102 1.05 0.38 -10.91
N VAL A 103 1.99 -0.55 -10.68
CA VAL A 103 3.15 -0.30 -9.82
C VAL A 103 4.02 0.82 -10.41
N PHE A 104 4.26 1.86 -9.62
CA PHE A 104 5.17 2.95 -10.00
C PHE A 104 6.38 3.04 -9.07
N PHE A 105 6.31 2.52 -7.83
CA PHE A 105 7.47 2.33 -6.97
C PHE A 105 7.21 1.28 -5.89
N ILE A 106 8.27 0.87 -5.22
CA ILE A 106 8.25 0.00 -4.05
C ILE A 106 9.08 0.68 -2.97
N ASN A 107 8.57 0.69 -1.75
CA ASN A 107 9.27 1.22 -0.59
C ASN A 107 9.37 0.12 0.47
N THR A 108 10.52 0.01 1.11
CA THR A 108 10.76 -0.95 2.19
C THR A 108 10.61 -0.27 3.54
N GLY A 109 9.59 -0.67 4.29
CA GLY A 109 9.29 -0.18 5.64
C GLY A 109 9.84 -1.13 6.72
N PHE A 110 11.12 -1.05 7.05
CA PHE A 110 11.77 -2.00 7.96
C PHE A 110 11.24 -1.95 9.40
N LEU A 111 10.75 -0.81 9.88
CA LEU A 111 10.17 -0.69 11.22
C LEU A 111 8.86 -1.46 11.35
N ASP A 112 7.97 -1.31 10.37
CA ASP A 112 6.70 -2.04 10.34
C ASP A 112 6.94 -3.54 10.17
N ARG A 113 7.90 -3.92 9.34
CA ARG A 113 8.29 -5.32 9.18
C ARG A 113 8.83 -5.92 10.47
N THR A 114 9.65 -5.20 11.22
CA THR A 114 10.14 -5.63 12.53
C THR A 114 8.97 -5.87 13.48
N GLY A 115 7.98 -4.98 13.51
CA GLY A 115 6.77 -5.14 14.29
C GLY A 115 5.95 -6.37 13.90
N ASP A 116 5.85 -6.67 12.61
CA ASP A 116 5.15 -7.86 12.09
C ASP A 116 5.86 -9.17 12.46
N GLU A 117 7.19 -9.15 12.55
CA GLU A 117 8.04 -10.32 12.82
C GLU A 117 8.42 -10.50 14.30
N ILE A 118 8.13 -9.55 15.17
CA ILE A 118 8.72 -9.48 16.51
C ILE A 118 8.50 -10.75 17.33
N HIS A 119 7.32 -11.32 17.31
CA HIS A 119 7.02 -12.54 18.05
C HIS A 119 7.75 -13.75 17.50
N THR A 120 7.83 -13.88 16.19
CA THR A 120 8.61 -14.94 15.53
C THR A 120 10.10 -14.79 15.84
N SER A 121 10.63 -13.58 15.79
CA SER A 121 12.03 -13.30 16.09
C SER A 121 12.37 -13.59 17.55
N MET A 122 11.48 -13.34 18.48
CA MET A 122 11.66 -13.64 19.90
C MET A 122 11.78 -15.15 20.15
N GLU A 123 11.12 -15.98 19.37
CA GLU A 123 11.18 -17.44 19.47
C GLU A 123 12.55 -18.00 19.10
N TYR A 124 13.31 -17.33 18.26
CA TYR A 124 14.67 -17.71 17.90
C TYR A 124 15.70 -17.37 18.99
N GLY A 125 15.30 -16.65 20.02
CA GLY A 125 16.18 -16.21 21.10
C GLY A 125 17.09 -15.03 20.72
N PRO A 126 17.97 -14.62 21.62
CA PRO A 126 18.83 -13.47 21.38
C PRO A 126 19.83 -13.76 20.28
N VAL A 127 19.88 -12.85 19.31
CA VAL A 127 20.89 -12.89 18.25
C VAL A 127 22.22 -12.40 18.82
N SER A 128 23.30 -13.11 18.52
CA SER A 128 24.63 -12.66 18.90
C SER A 128 24.98 -11.37 18.14
N TYR A 129 25.18 -10.30 18.88
CA TYR A 129 25.53 -8.99 18.34
C TYR A 129 26.89 -8.94 17.62
N THR A 130 27.72 -9.96 17.77
CA THR A 130 29.01 -10.08 17.07
C THR A 130 28.86 -10.09 15.54
N HIS A 131 27.69 -10.41 15.01
CA HIS A 131 27.40 -10.38 13.58
C HIS A 131 26.68 -9.13 13.11
N LEU A 132 26.28 -8.26 14.06
CA LEU A 132 25.53 -7.03 13.79
C LEU A 132 26.39 -5.76 13.96
N THR A 133 27.64 -5.90 14.30
CA THR A 133 28.56 -4.76 14.24
C THR A 133 28.78 -4.42 12.78
N LEU A 134 28.04 -3.42 12.31
CA LEU A 134 28.42 -2.71 11.11
C LEU A 134 29.89 -2.29 11.27
N PRO A 135 30.73 -2.55 10.25
CA PRO A 135 32.08 -2.01 10.28
C PRO A 135 31.97 -0.48 10.35
N THR A 136 32.22 0.07 11.52
CA THR A 136 32.30 1.50 11.76
C THR A 136 33.68 2.04 11.40
N THR A 137 34.31 1.50 10.41
CA THR A 137 35.49 2.10 9.85
C THR A 137 35.11 3.11 8.79
N VAL A 138 34.76 4.27 9.23
CA VAL A 138 34.97 5.46 8.45
C VAL A 138 36.41 5.89 8.72
N SER A 139 37.33 5.52 7.86
CA SER A 139 38.64 6.15 7.75
C SER A 139 38.53 7.31 6.77
#